data_acb6da34a23e2bdd865018156cce77e9
#
_entry.id   acb6da34a23e2bdd865018156cce77e9
#
_cell.length_a   1.000
_cell.length_b   1.000
_cell.length_c   1.000
_cell.angle_alpha   90.00
_cell.angle_beta   90.00
_cell.angle_gamma   90.00
#
_symmetry.space_group_name_H-M   'P 1'
#
loop_
_entity.id
_entity.type
_entity.pdbx_description
1 polymer ?
#
loop_
_entity_poly.entity_id
_entity_poly.type
_entity_poly.pdbx_seq_one_letter_code
_entity_poly.pdbx_strand_id
1 'polypeptide(L)'
;MADGGLVAVVFSSRDSLERLLEESVLPSGDVSLDHKERVLLGELDRFEAPYLEEKLLGERVFDSSAAYNGAFAEFKRFVALSLVYGKNLAMPSKEIDAVWHQFILFTKKYREFCDRFLGRYLDHNPNTSFTPLDPEGLSNLRGLYRKTYGDIPSLWDMASAEDCSVGSGACTQCGSPGSGSCNSSCGGSPGSGSCSSGGGSPGG
;
A
#
# COMPACT_ATOMS: atom_id res chain seq x y z
N MET A 1 -47.40 7.59 20.11
CA MET A 1 -46.57 6.48 20.58
C MET A 1 -45.82 5.98 19.36
N ALA A 2 -44.57 6.38 19.21
CA ALA A 2 -43.72 5.98 18.09
C ALA A 2 -42.71 4.97 18.65
N ASP A 3 -42.89 3.71 18.22
CA ASP A 3 -41.94 2.63 18.52
C ASP A 3 -40.61 2.92 17.83
N GLY A 4 -39.63 3.29 18.61
CA GLY A 4 -38.23 3.31 18.19
C GLY A 4 -37.69 1.90 18.07
N GLY A 5 -37.85 1.29 16.91
CA GLY A 5 -37.23 0.03 16.59
C GLY A 5 -35.71 0.16 16.61
N LEU A 6 -35.08 -0.32 17.69
CA LEU A 6 -33.65 -0.54 17.78
C LEU A 6 -33.27 -1.63 16.77
N VAL A 7 -32.71 -1.25 15.64
CA VAL A 7 -32.14 -2.20 14.67
C VAL A 7 -30.89 -2.78 15.34
N ALA A 8 -31.05 -3.93 15.99
CA ALA A 8 -29.94 -4.73 16.45
C ALA A 8 -29.24 -5.30 15.20
N VAL A 9 -28.11 -4.74 14.84
CA VAL A 9 -27.19 -5.34 13.86
C VAL A 9 -26.62 -6.59 14.53
N VAL A 10 -27.18 -7.74 14.24
CA VAL A 10 -26.67 -9.03 14.68
C VAL A 10 -25.43 -9.34 13.85
N PHE A 11 -24.26 -9.06 14.41
CA PHE A 11 -22.99 -9.53 13.84
C PHE A 11 -22.93 -11.07 13.97
N SER A 12 -23.27 -11.73 12.90
CA SER A 12 -23.16 -13.18 12.77
C SER A 12 -21.84 -13.49 12.08
N SER A 13 -20.81 -13.57 12.85
CA SER A 13 -19.61 -14.38 12.77
C SER A 13 -18.33 -13.62 13.12
N ARG A 14 -17.39 -14.35 13.70
CA ARG A 14 -16.04 -13.91 14.05
C ARG A 14 -15.31 -13.32 12.84
N ASP A 15 -15.54 -13.89 11.66
CA ASP A 15 -14.99 -13.45 10.36
C ASP A 15 -15.42 -12.02 9.97
N SER A 16 -16.63 -11.60 10.37
CA SER A 16 -17.10 -10.23 10.09
C SER A 16 -16.42 -9.19 10.97
N LEU A 17 -16.14 -9.54 12.23
CA LEU A 17 -15.41 -8.67 13.16
C LEU A 17 -13.93 -8.58 12.78
N GLU A 18 -13.31 -9.70 12.41
CA GLU A 18 -11.92 -9.73 11.95
C GLU A 18 -11.76 -8.90 10.68
N ARG A 19 -12.68 -9.01 9.71
CA ARG A 19 -12.68 -8.18 8.48
C ARG A 19 -12.85 -6.68 8.77
N LEU A 20 -13.72 -6.30 9.71
CA LEU A 20 -13.89 -4.91 10.12
C LEU A 20 -12.63 -4.35 10.80
N LEU A 21 -11.90 -5.17 11.52
CA LEU A 21 -10.62 -4.79 12.13
C LEU A 21 -9.51 -4.69 11.08
N GLU A 22 -9.52 -5.56 10.07
CA GLU A 22 -8.58 -5.53 8.94
C GLU A 22 -8.78 -4.31 8.04
N GLU A 23 -10.00 -3.79 7.91
CA GLU A 23 -10.31 -2.59 7.12
C GLU A 23 -10.19 -1.28 7.91
N SER A 24 -10.00 -1.35 9.24
CA SER A 24 -9.91 -0.15 10.09
C SER A 24 -8.65 0.67 9.80
N VAL A 25 -8.83 1.98 9.79
CA VAL A 25 -7.77 2.98 9.67
C VAL A 25 -7.11 3.30 11.01
N LEU A 26 -7.73 2.87 12.10
CA LEU A 26 -7.22 3.13 13.44
C LEU A 26 -5.93 2.34 13.69
N PRO A 27 -4.88 2.96 14.27
CA PRO A 27 -3.65 2.28 14.61
C PRO A 27 -3.89 1.08 15.52
N SER A 28 -3.31 -0.07 15.17
CA SER A 28 -3.29 -1.26 16.02
C SER A 28 -2.05 -1.32 16.92
N GLY A 29 -1.01 -0.55 16.57
CA GLY A 29 0.24 -0.44 17.31
C GLY A 29 0.22 0.60 18.42
N ASP A 30 1.31 0.65 19.21
CA ASP A 30 1.52 1.65 20.26
C ASP A 30 1.92 3.01 19.63
N VAL A 31 0.92 3.74 19.14
CA VAL A 31 1.06 5.07 18.55
C VAL A 31 0.46 6.10 19.49
N SER A 32 1.30 7.03 19.95
CA SER A 32 0.84 8.15 20.77
C SER A 32 0.11 9.16 19.89
N LEU A 33 -1.20 9.23 20.03
CA LEU A 33 -2.08 10.15 19.32
C LEU A 33 -2.62 11.21 20.29
N ASP A 34 -2.66 12.45 19.84
CA ASP A 34 -3.39 13.48 20.56
C ASP A 34 -4.93 13.32 20.38
N HIS A 35 -5.70 14.15 21.11
CA HIS A 35 -7.16 14.06 21.04
C HIS A 35 -7.70 14.40 19.64
N LYS A 36 -7.12 15.40 18.98
CA LYS A 36 -7.54 15.85 17.65
C LYS A 36 -7.25 14.77 16.59
N GLU A 37 -6.07 14.17 16.63
CA GLU A 37 -5.68 13.08 15.74
C GLU A 37 -6.63 11.89 15.89
N ARG A 38 -6.97 11.50 17.12
CA ARG A 38 -7.93 10.41 17.36
C ARG A 38 -9.31 10.69 16.77
N VAL A 39 -9.80 11.91 16.92
CA VAL A 39 -11.10 12.31 16.34
C VAL A 39 -11.03 12.25 14.81
N LEU A 40 -10.01 12.84 14.21
CA LEU A 40 -9.83 12.85 12.76
C LEU A 40 -9.67 11.45 12.17
N LEU A 41 -8.89 10.58 12.81
CA LEU A 41 -8.75 9.17 12.39
C LEU A 41 -10.07 8.41 12.50
N GLY A 42 -10.84 8.62 13.56
CA GLY A 42 -12.17 8.02 13.70
C GLY A 42 -13.19 8.53 12.66
N GLU A 43 -13.04 9.78 12.21
CA GLU A 43 -13.85 10.31 11.11
C GLU A 43 -13.38 9.79 9.75
N LEU A 44 -12.06 9.67 9.54
CA LEU A 44 -11.47 9.10 8.33
C LEU A 44 -11.83 7.63 8.17
N ASP A 45 -11.86 6.88 9.27
CA ASP A 45 -12.28 5.48 9.27
C ASP A 45 -13.71 5.32 8.73
N ARG A 46 -14.63 6.16 9.15
CA ARG A 46 -16.03 6.20 8.72
C ARG A 46 -16.27 6.93 7.40
N PHE A 47 -15.23 7.48 6.79
CA PHE A 47 -15.40 8.21 5.53
C PHE A 47 -15.70 7.25 4.39
N GLU A 48 -16.77 7.53 3.66
CA GLU A 48 -17.23 6.78 2.50
C GLU A 48 -17.22 7.65 1.24
N ALA A 49 -16.95 7.03 0.10
CA ALA A 49 -16.92 7.68 -1.19
C ALA A 49 -17.62 6.84 -2.28
N PRO A 50 -18.96 6.64 -2.18
CA PRO A 50 -19.69 5.77 -3.10
C PRO A 50 -19.61 6.21 -4.56
N TYR A 51 -19.38 7.49 -4.82
CA TYR A 51 -19.15 8.03 -6.16
C TYR A 51 -17.81 7.56 -6.77
N LEU A 52 -16.80 7.24 -5.96
CA LEU A 52 -15.56 6.65 -6.43
C LEU A 52 -15.75 5.17 -6.77
N GLU A 53 -16.45 4.44 -5.91
CA GLU A 53 -16.81 3.05 -6.14
C GLU A 53 -17.57 2.90 -7.44
N GLU A 54 -18.67 3.65 -7.61
CA GLU A 54 -19.49 3.65 -8.82
C GLU A 54 -18.64 3.87 -10.08
N LYS A 55 -17.75 4.88 -10.03
CA LYS A 55 -16.90 5.25 -11.16
C LYS A 55 -15.88 4.18 -11.49
N LEU A 56 -15.15 3.67 -10.49
CA LEU A 56 -14.07 2.70 -10.67
C LEU A 56 -14.60 1.31 -11.07
N LEU A 57 -15.75 0.90 -10.55
CA LEU A 57 -16.43 -0.33 -11.00
C LEU A 57 -17.00 -0.16 -12.41
N GLY A 58 -17.61 1.00 -12.71
CA GLY A 58 -18.15 1.31 -14.03
C GLY A 58 -17.09 1.30 -15.13
N GLU A 59 -15.88 1.76 -14.83
CA GLU A 59 -14.72 1.74 -15.73
C GLU A 59 -13.94 0.41 -15.70
N ARG A 60 -14.38 -0.56 -14.90
CA ARG A 60 -13.73 -1.88 -14.74
C ARG A 60 -12.28 -1.80 -14.26
N VAL A 61 -11.96 -0.79 -13.45
CA VAL A 61 -10.67 -0.70 -12.76
C VAL A 61 -10.60 -1.73 -11.64
N PHE A 62 -11.73 -1.99 -10.99
CA PHE A 62 -11.91 -3.08 -10.03
C PHE A 62 -13.00 -4.04 -10.49
N ASP A 63 -12.79 -5.32 -10.25
CA ASP A 63 -13.74 -6.38 -10.63
C ASP A 63 -14.90 -6.54 -9.64
N SER A 64 -14.79 -5.98 -8.44
CA SER A 64 -15.78 -6.10 -7.38
C SER A 64 -15.72 -4.97 -6.36
N SER A 65 -16.84 -4.71 -5.67
CA SER A 65 -16.89 -3.80 -4.51
C SER A 65 -15.91 -4.23 -3.41
N ALA A 66 -15.68 -5.52 -3.21
CA ALA A 66 -14.73 -6.00 -2.21
C ALA A 66 -13.29 -5.59 -2.55
N ALA A 67 -12.88 -5.70 -3.82
CA ALA A 67 -11.55 -5.26 -4.27
C ALA A 67 -11.39 -3.73 -4.14
N TYR A 68 -12.40 -2.96 -4.52
CA TYR A 68 -12.42 -1.51 -4.31
C TYR A 68 -12.31 -1.15 -2.84
N ASN A 69 -13.12 -1.76 -1.97
CA ASN A 69 -13.15 -1.46 -0.55
C ASN A 69 -11.80 -1.74 0.12
N GLY A 70 -11.13 -2.83 -0.23
CA GLY A 70 -9.78 -3.12 0.23
C GLY A 70 -8.76 -2.04 -0.19
N ALA A 71 -8.77 -1.64 -1.45
CA ALA A 71 -7.89 -0.58 -1.95
C ALA A 71 -8.22 0.79 -1.34
N PHE A 72 -9.49 1.09 -1.13
CA PHE A 72 -9.93 2.33 -0.50
C PHE A 72 -9.59 2.39 0.99
N ALA A 73 -9.69 1.27 1.72
CA ALA A 73 -9.24 1.18 3.11
C ALA A 73 -7.73 1.44 3.22
N GLU A 74 -6.94 0.87 2.34
CA GLU A 74 -5.50 1.10 2.31
C GLU A 74 -5.13 2.53 1.88
N PHE A 75 -5.89 3.15 0.98
CA PHE A 75 -5.74 4.59 0.68
C PHE A 75 -6.01 5.44 1.93
N LYS A 76 -7.05 5.13 2.71
CA LYS A 76 -7.32 5.82 3.98
C LYS A 76 -6.19 5.63 4.99
N ARG A 77 -5.58 4.44 5.07
CA ARG A 77 -4.39 4.19 5.92
C ARG A 77 -3.19 5.03 5.48
N PHE A 78 -2.97 5.16 4.18
CA PHE A 78 -1.93 6.06 3.64
C PHE A 78 -2.15 7.51 4.08
N VAL A 79 -3.39 8.00 3.99
CA VAL A 79 -3.75 9.34 4.46
C VAL A 79 -3.56 9.47 5.98
N ALA A 80 -3.92 8.45 6.75
CA ALA A 80 -3.72 8.42 8.20
C ALA A 80 -2.23 8.50 8.58
N LEU A 81 -1.37 7.77 7.88
CA LEU A 81 0.09 7.87 8.07
C LEU A 81 0.60 9.28 7.74
N SER A 82 0.09 9.90 6.68
CA SER A 82 0.43 11.28 6.32
C SER A 82 -0.04 12.29 7.35
N LEU A 83 -1.21 12.06 7.97
CA LEU A 83 -1.76 12.90 9.05
C LEU A 83 -0.91 12.81 10.31
N VAL A 84 -0.61 11.60 10.77
CA VAL A 84 0.05 11.34 12.06
C VAL A 84 1.54 11.70 12.03
N TYR A 85 2.22 11.37 10.93
CA TYR A 85 3.67 11.50 10.89
C TYR A 85 4.17 12.68 10.06
N GLY A 86 3.36 13.26 9.21
CA GLY A 86 3.74 14.41 8.36
C GLY A 86 4.95 14.14 7.46
N LYS A 87 5.26 12.87 7.20
CA LYS A 87 6.41 12.45 6.39
C LYS A 87 6.05 12.36 4.91
N ASN A 88 7.07 12.50 4.06
CA ASN A 88 6.94 12.14 2.66
C ASN A 88 6.77 10.63 2.53
N LEU A 89 5.71 10.20 1.85
CA LEU A 89 5.38 8.79 1.62
C LEU A 89 5.26 8.56 0.12
N ALA A 90 5.81 7.46 -0.37
CA ALA A 90 5.64 7.03 -1.75
C ALA A 90 4.42 6.09 -1.88
N MET A 91 3.83 6.05 -3.08
CA MET A 91 2.71 5.17 -3.42
C MET A 91 3.18 4.08 -4.40
N PRO A 92 3.56 2.88 -3.91
CA PRO A 92 4.02 1.80 -4.78
C PRO A 92 2.89 0.97 -5.38
N SER A 93 1.71 0.93 -4.75
CA SER A 93 0.58 0.10 -5.18
C SER A 93 -0.20 0.73 -6.33
N LYS A 94 -0.40 -0.02 -7.40
CA LYS A 94 -1.19 0.42 -8.55
C LYS A 94 -2.68 0.51 -8.26
N GLU A 95 -3.19 -0.39 -7.45
CA GLU A 95 -4.60 -0.46 -7.08
C GLU A 95 -4.98 0.70 -6.17
N ILE A 96 -4.16 1.00 -5.16
CA ILE A 96 -4.37 2.12 -4.25
C ILE A 96 -4.18 3.45 -4.99
N ASP A 97 -3.19 3.51 -5.87
CA ASP A 97 -2.91 4.66 -6.72
C ASP A 97 -4.07 4.97 -7.68
N ALA A 98 -4.73 3.93 -8.22
CA ALA A 98 -5.92 4.09 -9.05
C ALA A 98 -7.09 4.74 -8.29
N VAL A 99 -7.30 4.38 -7.03
CA VAL A 99 -8.29 5.04 -6.16
C VAL A 99 -7.92 6.51 -5.97
N TRP A 100 -6.67 6.80 -5.67
CA TRP A 100 -6.19 8.17 -5.47
C TRP A 100 -6.30 9.01 -6.73
N HIS A 101 -5.85 8.50 -7.88
CA HIS A 101 -6.01 9.16 -9.18
C HIS A 101 -7.46 9.52 -9.48
N GLN A 102 -8.37 8.57 -9.31
CA GLN A 102 -9.79 8.82 -9.54
C GLN A 102 -10.34 9.86 -8.56
N PHE A 103 -9.88 9.85 -7.30
CA PHE A 103 -10.35 10.82 -6.31
C PHE A 103 -9.91 12.25 -6.67
N ILE A 104 -8.69 12.43 -7.14
CA ILE A 104 -8.18 13.75 -7.59
C ILE A 104 -9.07 14.34 -8.70
N LEU A 105 -9.62 13.51 -9.60
CA LEU A 105 -10.51 13.97 -10.65
C LEU A 105 -11.84 14.54 -10.11
N PHE A 106 -12.28 14.12 -8.93
CA PHE A 106 -13.37 14.76 -8.19
C PHE A 106 -12.86 15.99 -7.42
N THR A 107 -12.26 16.94 -8.11
CA THR A 107 -11.43 18.04 -7.60
C THR A 107 -12.00 18.76 -6.38
N LYS A 108 -13.31 19.08 -6.39
CA LYS A 108 -13.96 19.74 -5.26
C LYS A 108 -14.00 18.83 -4.03
N LYS A 109 -14.45 17.57 -4.22
CA LYS A 109 -14.55 16.58 -3.12
C LYS A 109 -13.18 16.22 -2.57
N TYR A 110 -12.17 16.09 -3.44
CA TYR A 110 -10.80 15.83 -3.03
C TYR A 110 -10.22 16.98 -2.20
N ARG A 111 -10.46 18.23 -2.61
CA ARG A 111 -10.04 19.40 -1.83
C ARG A 111 -10.71 19.44 -0.46
N GLU A 112 -12.03 19.27 -0.40
CA GLU A 112 -12.78 19.21 0.86
C GLU A 112 -12.27 18.10 1.78
N PHE A 113 -11.91 16.94 1.22
CA PHE A 113 -11.29 15.82 1.94
C PHE A 113 -9.92 16.20 2.51
N CYS A 114 -9.04 16.75 1.67
CA CYS A 114 -7.71 17.18 2.09
C CYS A 114 -7.76 18.27 3.18
N ASP A 115 -8.61 19.28 3.01
CA ASP A 115 -8.79 20.35 3.98
C ASP A 115 -9.30 19.82 5.32
N ARG A 116 -10.25 18.86 5.28
CA ARG A 116 -10.83 18.26 6.48
C ARG A 116 -9.82 17.42 7.26
N PHE A 117 -9.13 16.52 6.60
CA PHE A 117 -8.30 15.51 7.26
C PHE A 117 -6.85 15.91 7.43
N LEU A 118 -6.27 16.62 6.47
CA LEU A 118 -4.86 16.96 6.45
C LEU A 118 -4.58 18.44 6.72
N GLY A 119 -5.58 19.32 6.55
CA GLY A 119 -5.40 20.77 6.63
C GLY A 119 -4.49 21.34 5.54
N ARG A 120 -4.14 20.54 4.55
CA ARG A 120 -3.32 20.88 3.38
C ARG A 120 -3.69 20.00 2.20
N TYR A 121 -3.44 20.47 0.99
CA TYR A 121 -3.59 19.64 -0.19
C TYR A 121 -2.54 18.51 -0.17
N LEU A 122 -2.95 17.30 -0.51
CA LEU A 122 -2.05 16.17 -0.69
C LEU A 122 -1.73 16.05 -2.18
N ASP A 123 -0.54 16.52 -2.54
CA ASP A 123 -0.06 16.47 -3.92
C ASP A 123 0.28 15.03 -4.32
N HIS A 124 -0.05 14.69 -5.56
CA HIS A 124 0.25 13.41 -6.15
C HIS A 124 1.24 13.59 -7.31
N ASN A 125 2.37 12.90 -7.22
CA ASN A 125 3.36 12.83 -8.29
C ASN A 125 3.33 11.43 -8.92
N PRO A 126 2.79 11.28 -10.14
CA PRO A 126 2.76 10.00 -10.82
C PRO A 126 4.17 9.46 -11.06
N ASN A 127 4.35 8.15 -10.86
CA ASN A 127 5.61 7.48 -11.15
C ASN A 127 5.80 7.36 -12.66
N THR A 128 6.92 7.86 -13.16
CA THR A 128 7.31 7.78 -14.57
C THR A 128 8.80 7.47 -14.69
N SER A 129 9.29 7.23 -15.92
CA SER A 129 10.74 7.08 -16.14
C SER A 129 11.54 8.33 -15.76
N PHE A 130 10.91 9.51 -15.74
CA PHE A 130 11.52 10.79 -15.36
C PHE A 130 11.32 11.14 -13.88
N THR A 131 10.30 10.59 -13.27
CA THR A 131 9.95 10.76 -11.85
C THR A 131 9.79 9.37 -11.21
N PRO A 132 10.90 8.65 -10.96
CA PRO A 132 10.82 7.34 -10.35
C PRO A 132 10.31 7.43 -8.91
N LEU A 133 9.83 6.30 -8.41
CA LEU A 133 9.37 6.18 -7.02
C LEU A 133 10.49 6.62 -6.07
N ASP A 134 10.15 7.53 -5.13
CA ASP A 134 11.10 8.05 -4.15
C ASP A 134 11.51 6.97 -3.15
N PRO A 135 12.79 6.56 -3.10
CA PRO A 135 13.25 5.52 -2.18
C PRO A 135 13.10 5.89 -0.70
N GLU A 136 13.25 7.17 -0.35
CA GLU A 136 13.05 7.65 1.01
C GLU A 136 11.57 7.56 1.39
N GLY A 137 10.68 8.03 0.53
CA GLY A 137 9.24 7.94 0.72
C GLY A 137 8.76 6.49 0.85
N LEU A 138 9.36 5.56 0.09
CA LEU A 138 9.07 4.13 0.19
C LEU A 138 9.56 3.54 1.52
N SER A 139 10.77 3.89 1.94
CA SER A 139 11.32 3.47 3.24
C SER A 139 10.49 3.99 4.41
N ASN A 140 10.07 5.26 4.34
CA ASN A 140 9.18 5.87 5.33
C ASN A 140 7.85 5.12 5.40
N LEU A 141 7.22 4.87 4.24
CA LEU A 141 5.95 4.13 4.19
C LEU A 141 6.07 2.77 4.88
N ARG A 142 7.08 1.97 4.51
CA ARG A 142 7.31 0.64 5.10
C ARG A 142 7.47 0.68 6.62
N GLY A 143 8.37 1.54 7.10
CA GLY A 143 8.66 1.65 8.52
C GLY A 143 7.46 2.12 9.33
N LEU A 144 6.76 3.13 8.83
CA LEU A 144 5.59 3.69 9.50
C LEU A 144 4.38 2.77 9.44
N TYR A 145 4.17 2.08 8.30
CA TYR A 145 3.07 1.12 8.18
C TYR A 145 3.24 -0.03 9.17
N ARG A 146 4.43 -0.66 9.21
CA ARG A 146 4.72 -1.74 10.15
C ARG A 146 4.56 -1.32 11.61
N LYS A 147 5.02 -0.11 11.95
CA LYS A 147 4.88 0.46 13.30
C LYS A 147 3.42 0.66 13.69
N THR A 148 2.58 1.06 12.74
CA THR A 148 1.21 1.53 13.01
C THR A 148 0.19 0.39 12.88
N TYR A 149 0.33 -0.44 11.85
CA TYR A 149 -0.66 -1.47 11.47
C TYR A 149 -0.10 -2.90 11.54
N GLY A 150 1.21 -3.10 11.68
CA GLY A 150 1.83 -4.42 11.67
C GLY A 150 2.21 -4.85 10.26
N ASP A 151 1.81 -6.06 9.85
CA ASP A 151 2.18 -6.62 8.56
C ASP A 151 1.63 -5.79 7.39
N ILE A 152 2.45 -5.68 6.34
CA ILE A 152 2.08 -4.93 5.14
C ILE A 152 1.32 -5.88 4.20
N PRO A 153 0.06 -5.56 3.84
CA PRO A 153 -0.69 -6.37 2.89
C PRO A 153 0.00 -6.47 1.52
N SER A 154 -0.20 -7.60 0.84
CA SER A 154 0.35 -7.82 -0.51
C SER A 154 -0.10 -6.77 -1.53
N LEU A 155 -1.24 -6.14 -1.30
CA LEU A 155 -1.77 -5.04 -2.11
C LEU A 155 -0.78 -3.87 -2.27
N TRP A 156 0.15 -3.69 -1.33
CA TRP A 156 1.16 -2.63 -1.39
C TRP A 156 2.32 -2.92 -2.35
N ASP A 157 2.38 -4.10 -2.95
CA ASP A 157 3.42 -4.52 -3.91
C ASP A 157 4.88 -4.24 -3.44
N MET A 158 5.10 -4.35 -2.13
CA MET A 158 6.40 -4.06 -1.52
C MET A 158 7.34 -5.27 -1.45
N ALA A 159 6.88 -6.44 -1.89
CA ALA A 159 7.63 -7.68 -1.76
C ALA A 159 8.87 -7.76 -2.69
N SER A 160 8.89 -6.98 -3.77
CA SER A 160 9.93 -7.07 -4.79
C SER A 160 11.24 -6.31 -4.49
N ALA A 161 11.30 -5.53 -3.41
CA ALA A 161 12.46 -4.67 -3.14
C ALA A 161 13.33 -5.12 -1.95
N GLU A 162 12.93 -6.15 -1.20
CA GLU A 162 13.71 -6.58 -0.01
C GLU A 162 14.60 -7.79 -0.25
N ASP A 163 14.47 -8.48 -1.37
CA ASP A 163 15.21 -9.72 -1.64
C ASP A 163 16.62 -9.51 -2.22
N CYS A 164 17.04 -8.25 -2.42
CA CYS A 164 18.36 -7.92 -2.95
C CYS A 164 19.35 -7.30 -1.97
N SER A 165 19.05 -7.16 -0.67
CA SER A 165 19.92 -6.43 0.27
C SER A 165 20.57 -7.25 1.37
N VAL A 166 20.56 -8.56 1.35
CA VAL A 166 21.34 -9.39 2.29
C VAL A 166 22.21 -10.37 1.54
N GLY A 167 23.31 -9.87 1.03
CA GLY A 167 24.37 -10.70 0.45
C GLY A 167 25.35 -9.81 -0.30
N SER A 168 26.49 -9.49 0.33
CA SER A 168 27.66 -8.96 -0.37
C SER A 168 28.16 -10.01 -1.38
N GLY A 169 27.50 -10.05 -2.52
CA GLY A 169 27.86 -10.88 -3.66
C GLY A 169 27.35 -10.19 -4.90
N ALA A 170 28.25 -9.54 -5.64
CA ALA A 170 27.94 -8.92 -6.92
C ALA A 170 27.31 -9.94 -7.86
N CYS A 171 26.00 -9.90 -8.05
CA CYS A 171 25.34 -10.52 -9.19
C CYS A 171 25.53 -9.63 -10.41
N THR A 172 26.65 -9.75 -11.09
CA THR A 172 26.98 -9.09 -12.37
C THR A 172 26.38 -9.87 -13.55
N GLN A 173 25.13 -10.34 -13.46
CA GLN A 173 24.53 -11.03 -14.61
C GLN A 173 23.00 -10.97 -14.62
N CYS A 174 22.45 -9.75 -14.72
CA CYS A 174 21.10 -9.53 -15.21
C CYS A 174 21.15 -8.47 -16.33
N GLY A 175 21.80 -8.83 -17.42
CA GLY A 175 21.74 -8.09 -18.66
C GLY A 175 21.10 -8.97 -19.72
N SER A 176 19.80 -8.86 -19.95
CA SER A 176 19.11 -9.00 -21.25
C SER A 176 17.59 -8.96 -21.06
N PRO A 177 16.84 -8.26 -21.90
CA PRO A 177 15.38 -8.22 -21.86
C PRO A 177 14.81 -9.49 -22.50
N GLY A 178 14.35 -10.42 -21.68
CA GLY A 178 13.73 -11.65 -22.16
C GLY A 178 12.95 -12.32 -21.04
N SER A 179 11.67 -12.50 -21.27
CA SER A 179 10.69 -13.20 -20.44
C SER A 179 11.27 -14.43 -19.74
N GLY A 180 11.35 -14.41 -18.41
CA GLY A 180 11.77 -15.56 -17.62
C GLY A 180 11.21 -15.45 -16.20
N SER A 181 10.23 -16.28 -15.91
CA SER A 181 9.68 -16.52 -14.57
C SER A 181 10.81 -16.92 -13.62
N CYS A 182 11.12 -16.09 -12.64
CA CYS A 182 12.01 -16.46 -11.54
C CYS A 182 11.22 -17.35 -10.56
N ASN A 183 11.36 -18.66 -10.71
CA ASN A 183 10.82 -19.63 -9.77
C ASN A 183 11.80 -19.76 -8.59
N SER A 184 11.33 -19.41 -7.41
CA SER A 184 12.08 -19.40 -6.15
C SER A 184 12.40 -20.81 -5.71
N SER A 185 13.66 -21.17 -5.72
CA SER A 185 14.18 -22.29 -4.92
C SER A 185 15.69 -22.10 -4.70
N CYS A 186 16.05 -21.32 -3.69
CA CYS A 186 17.43 -21.29 -3.16
C CYS A 186 17.45 -21.99 -1.80
N GLY A 187 17.35 -23.33 -1.85
CA GLY A 187 17.80 -24.19 -0.77
C GLY A 187 19.16 -24.74 -1.18
N GLY A 188 20.24 -24.37 -0.49
CA GLY A 188 21.57 -24.92 -0.76
C GLY A 188 22.58 -24.61 0.32
N SER A 189 22.94 -25.63 1.07
CA SER A 189 24.01 -25.66 2.07
C SER A 189 25.38 -25.26 1.52
N PRO A 190 26.33 -24.81 2.37
CA PRO A 190 27.67 -24.39 1.95
C PRO A 190 28.53 -25.58 1.55
N GLY A 191 28.81 -25.70 0.27
CA GLY A 191 29.73 -26.68 -0.28
C GLY A 191 30.78 -26.00 -1.16
N SER A 192 32.04 -26.19 -0.82
CA SER A 192 33.25 -25.76 -1.55
C SER A 192 33.24 -26.25 -3.02
N GLY A 193 33.19 -25.32 -3.96
CA GLY A 193 33.29 -25.61 -5.37
C GLY A 193 34.27 -24.67 -6.07
N SER A 194 35.45 -25.18 -6.36
CA SER A 194 36.53 -24.55 -7.12
C SER A 194 36.11 -24.32 -8.58
N CYS A 195 36.15 -23.09 -9.07
CA CYS A 195 35.96 -22.79 -10.49
C CYS A 195 37.30 -22.77 -11.19
N SER A 196 37.56 -23.78 -12.03
CA SER A 196 38.70 -23.85 -12.93
C SER A 196 38.48 -22.94 -14.13
N SER A 197 39.41 -22.03 -14.36
CA SER A 197 39.53 -21.22 -15.57
C SER A 197 40.08 -22.03 -16.73
N GLY A 198 39.23 -22.30 -17.72
CA GLY A 198 39.65 -22.87 -19.01
C GLY A 198 39.91 -21.73 -20.00
N GLY A 199 41.20 -21.46 -20.29
CA GLY A 199 41.63 -20.61 -21.37
C GLY A 199 41.53 -21.33 -22.69
N GLY A 200 40.87 -20.70 -23.69
CA GLY A 200 40.89 -21.11 -25.08
C GLY A 200 41.44 -20.00 -25.95
N SER A 201 42.63 -20.20 -26.50
CA SER A 201 43.27 -19.33 -27.50
C SER A 201 42.56 -19.39 -28.86
N PRO A 202 42.60 -18.32 -29.67
CA PRO A 202 42.14 -18.34 -31.05
C PRO A 202 43.27 -18.78 -31.96
N GLY A 203 42.96 -19.65 -32.89
CA GLY A 203 43.85 -20.07 -33.95
C GLY A 203 43.20 -19.96 -35.33
N GLY A 204 43.90 -19.27 -36.24
CA GLY A 204 43.78 -19.45 -37.66
C GLY A 204 42.78 -18.54 -38.37
#